data_70e8ec1b4e0435f840b36506307ba393
#
_entry.id   70e8ec1b4e0435f840b36506307ba393
#
_cell.length_a   1.000
_cell.length_b   1.000
_cell.length_c   1.000
_cell.angle_alpha   90.00
_cell.angle_beta   90.00
_cell.angle_gamma   90.00
#
_symmetry.space_group_name_H-M   'P 1'
#
loop_
_entity.id
_entity.type
_entity.pdbx_description
1 polymer ?
#
loop_
_entity_poly.entity_id
_entity_poly.type
_entity_poly.pdbx_seq_one_letter_code
_entity_poly.pdbx_strand_id
1 'polypeptide(L)'
;MIIDSHEHLMLPTEFQLKKLEQAGIDRAILFCTTPHPEQAQTLKDLKNEMGVLYKILSGGTTKEDNICRMKASIAELTAVLKEHPDKFYGFGLVPLEMSAMETGEWIESYVVSNSLKGIGEFTPGSDEQVRQLEPIKHWLIFRSFPYGFILLTLFRQVESIF
;
A
#
# COMPACT_ATOMS: atom_id res chain seq x y z
N MET A 1 0.21 -6.09 -24.42
CA MET A 1 0.26 -6.27 -22.95
C MET A 1 -0.38 -5.04 -22.31
N ILE A 2 -1.42 -5.23 -21.52
CA ILE A 2 -2.13 -4.19 -20.77
C ILE A 2 -1.79 -4.39 -19.29
N ILE A 3 -1.33 -3.34 -18.63
CA ILE A 3 -0.98 -3.35 -17.21
C ILE A 3 -1.89 -2.37 -16.50
N ASP A 4 -2.66 -2.85 -15.51
CA ASP A 4 -3.33 -1.97 -14.57
C ASP A 4 -2.29 -1.41 -13.59
N SER A 5 -2.23 -0.10 -13.51
CA SER A 5 -1.19 0.59 -12.74
C SER A 5 -1.55 0.80 -11.27
N HIS A 6 -2.79 0.51 -10.85
CA HIS A 6 -3.24 0.75 -9.49
C HIS A 6 -4.41 -0.14 -9.08
N GLU A 7 -4.07 -1.25 -8.47
CA GLU A 7 -5.02 -2.16 -7.84
C GLU A 7 -4.65 -2.37 -6.36
N HIS A 8 -5.65 -2.50 -5.51
CA HIS A 8 -5.44 -2.99 -4.14
C HIS A 8 -5.55 -4.50 -4.09
N LEU A 9 -4.73 -5.13 -3.26
CA LEU A 9 -4.83 -6.57 -3.04
C LEU A 9 -6.23 -6.95 -2.55
N MET A 10 -6.88 -7.88 -3.24
CA MET A 10 -8.16 -8.46 -2.85
C MET A 10 -8.00 -9.93 -2.47
N LEU A 11 -8.73 -10.36 -1.45
CA LEU A 11 -8.75 -11.75 -1.00
C LEU A 11 -10.19 -12.30 -1.03
N PRO A 12 -10.43 -13.49 -1.59
CA PRO A 12 -9.46 -14.37 -2.25
C PRO A 12 -8.99 -13.83 -3.60
N THR A 13 -7.71 -14.01 -3.91
CA THR A 13 -7.04 -13.47 -5.11
C THR A 13 -7.64 -13.99 -6.41
N GLU A 14 -8.20 -15.20 -6.42
CA GLU A 14 -8.83 -15.81 -7.60
C GLU A 14 -9.97 -14.94 -8.16
N PHE A 15 -10.67 -14.24 -7.28
CA PHE A 15 -11.73 -13.33 -7.72
C PHE A 15 -11.14 -12.13 -8.48
N GLN A 16 -10.06 -11.54 -7.97
CA GLN A 16 -9.35 -10.44 -8.63
C GLN A 16 -8.78 -10.88 -9.98
N LEU A 17 -8.09 -12.03 -10.03
CA LEU A 17 -7.54 -12.59 -11.27
C LEU A 17 -8.62 -12.77 -12.34
N LYS A 18 -9.77 -13.33 -11.98
CA LYS A 18 -10.89 -13.49 -12.90
C LYS A 18 -11.41 -12.16 -13.45
N LYS A 19 -11.42 -11.11 -12.63
CA LYS A 19 -11.85 -9.77 -13.07
C LYS A 19 -10.85 -9.14 -14.03
N LEU A 20 -9.55 -9.27 -13.75
CA LEU A 20 -8.49 -8.81 -14.65
C LEU A 20 -8.55 -9.52 -16.01
N GLU A 21 -8.75 -10.84 -16.02
CA GLU A 21 -8.90 -11.63 -17.23
C GLU A 21 -10.13 -11.19 -18.05
N GLN A 22 -11.28 -11.01 -17.39
CA GLN A 22 -12.51 -10.52 -18.05
C GLN A 22 -12.35 -9.12 -18.65
N ALA A 23 -11.53 -8.28 -18.03
CA ALA A 23 -11.21 -6.94 -18.51
C ALA A 23 -10.11 -6.91 -19.58
N GLY A 24 -9.48 -8.05 -19.90
CA GLY A 24 -8.38 -8.14 -20.85
C GLY A 24 -7.08 -7.54 -20.32
N ILE A 25 -6.91 -7.47 -18.98
CA ILE A 25 -5.72 -6.97 -18.34
C ILE A 25 -4.73 -8.14 -18.15
N ASP A 26 -3.52 -7.94 -18.63
CA ASP A 26 -2.46 -8.98 -18.58
C ASP A 26 -1.80 -9.05 -17.22
N ARG A 27 -1.53 -7.89 -16.59
CA ARG A 27 -0.85 -7.73 -15.31
C ARG A 27 -1.42 -6.55 -14.52
N ALA A 28 -1.20 -6.55 -13.20
CA ALA A 28 -1.52 -5.41 -12.36
C ALA A 28 -0.40 -5.07 -11.37
N ILE A 29 -0.35 -3.80 -10.96
CA ILE A 29 0.47 -3.35 -9.83
C ILE A 29 -0.42 -3.35 -8.59
N LEU A 30 -0.08 -4.19 -7.62
CA LEU A 30 -0.81 -4.32 -6.37
C LEU A 30 -0.20 -3.44 -5.28
N PHE A 31 -1.06 -2.71 -4.60
CA PHE A 31 -0.75 -2.00 -3.37
C PHE A 31 -1.24 -2.78 -2.16
N CYS A 32 -0.49 -2.66 -1.08
CA CYS A 32 -0.92 -3.22 0.20
C CYS A 32 -2.23 -2.56 0.65
N THR A 33 -3.12 -3.37 1.18
CA THR A 33 -4.32 -2.89 1.87
C THR A 33 -4.45 -3.55 3.23
N THR A 34 -5.23 -2.99 4.12
CA THR A 34 -5.51 -3.62 5.39
C THR A 34 -6.98 -3.99 5.53
N PRO A 35 -7.94 -3.08 5.20
CA PRO A 35 -9.32 -3.53 5.16
C PRO A 35 -9.56 -4.39 3.92
N HIS A 36 -10.29 -5.46 4.12
CA HIS A 36 -10.74 -6.35 3.07
C HIS A 36 -12.27 -6.35 2.96
N PRO A 37 -12.88 -5.24 2.52
CA PRO A 37 -14.34 -5.11 2.45
C PRO A 37 -14.99 -6.14 1.52
N GLU A 38 -14.24 -6.68 0.58
CA GLU A 38 -14.67 -7.75 -0.32
C GLU A 38 -14.94 -9.08 0.39
N GLN A 39 -14.41 -9.28 1.59
CA GLN A 39 -14.66 -10.45 2.43
C GLN A 39 -15.93 -10.33 3.27
N ALA A 40 -16.52 -9.13 3.38
CA ALA A 40 -17.69 -8.88 4.18
C ALA A 40 -18.92 -9.64 3.63
N GLN A 41 -19.55 -10.44 4.48
CA GLN A 41 -20.74 -11.21 4.13
C GLN A 41 -22.03 -10.51 4.57
N THR A 42 -21.92 -9.58 5.50
CA THR A 42 -23.04 -8.81 6.03
C THR A 42 -22.70 -7.32 6.06
N LEU A 43 -23.74 -6.48 6.15
CA LEU A 43 -23.55 -5.04 6.34
C LEU A 43 -22.78 -4.72 7.63
N LYS A 44 -22.90 -5.56 8.64
CA LYS A 44 -22.16 -5.41 9.91
C LYS A 44 -20.66 -5.64 9.68
N ASP A 45 -20.30 -6.69 8.94
CA ASP A 45 -18.90 -6.99 8.62
C ASP A 45 -18.30 -5.87 7.78
N LEU A 46 -19.02 -5.40 6.75
CA LEU A 46 -18.59 -4.27 5.94
C LEU A 46 -18.34 -3.00 6.78
N LYS A 47 -19.25 -2.70 7.74
CA LYS A 47 -19.06 -1.56 8.64
C LYS A 47 -17.85 -1.73 9.54
N ASN A 48 -17.55 -2.95 9.99
CA ASN A 48 -16.36 -3.22 10.78
C ASN A 48 -15.09 -2.97 9.98
N GLU A 49 -14.98 -3.52 8.75
CA GLU A 49 -13.85 -3.30 7.86
C GLU A 49 -13.65 -1.82 7.53
N MET A 50 -14.73 -1.12 7.18
CA MET A 50 -14.68 0.33 6.93
C MET A 50 -14.32 1.12 8.18
N GLY A 51 -14.70 0.65 9.37
CA GLY A 51 -14.31 1.24 10.65
C GLY A 51 -12.79 1.19 10.88
N VAL A 52 -12.12 0.11 10.46
CA VAL A 52 -10.65 0.02 10.47
C VAL A 52 -10.04 1.10 9.58
N LEU A 53 -10.55 1.24 8.36
CA LEU A 53 -10.08 2.28 7.43
C LEU A 53 -10.26 3.69 8.01
N TYR A 54 -11.44 4.00 8.54
CA TYR A 54 -11.72 5.29 9.17
C TYR A 54 -10.78 5.59 10.34
N LYS A 55 -10.50 4.60 11.18
CA LYS A 55 -9.57 4.75 12.30
C LYS A 55 -8.15 5.09 11.81
N ILE A 56 -7.70 4.44 10.73
CA ILE A 56 -6.40 4.71 10.12
C ILE A 56 -6.35 6.14 9.56
N LEU A 57 -7.32 6.51 8.72
CA LEU A 57 -7.35 7.81 8.04
C LEU A 57 -7.55 8.99 8.99
N SER A 58 -8.24 8.78 10.12
CA SER A 58 -8.45 9.81 11.15
C SER A 58 -7.26 9.97 12.13
N GLY A 59 -6.17 9.20 11.95
CA GLY A 59 -5.04 9.23 12.88
C GLY A 59 -5.33 8.59 14.24
N GLY A 60 -6.38 7.78 14.35
CA GLY A 60 -6.79 7.10 15.59
C GLY A 60 -6.00 5.84 15.92
N THR A 61 -4.85 5.60 15.25
CA THR A 61 -3.97 4.44 15.46
C THR A 61 -2.64 4.88 16.06
N THR A 62 -2.04 4.04 16.90
CA THR A 62 -0.68 4.28 17.40
C THR A 62 0.37 3.98 16.31
N LYS A 63 1.59 4.48 16.50
CA LYS A 63 2.72 4.16 15.60
C LYS A 63 2.98 2.66 15.57
N GLU A 64 2.94 2.00 16.71
CA GLU A 64 3.15 0.57 16.87
C GLU A 64 2.07 -0.25 16.14
N ASP A 65 0.80 0.12 16.29
CA ASP A 65 -0.31 -0.51 15.58
C ASP A 65 -0.14 -0.38 14.05
N ASN A 66 0.25 0.81 13.58
CA ASN A 66 0.50 1.06 12.17
C ASN A 66 1.64 0.21 11.64
N ILE A 67 2.76 0.11 12.37
CA ILE A 67 3.90 -0.72 11.99
C ILE A 67 3.49 -2.20 11.91
N CYS A 68 2.79 -2.69 12.91
CA CYS A 68 2.32 -4.09 12.94
C CYS A 68 1.41 -4.40 11.75
N ARG A 69 0.46 -3.52 11.48
CA ARG A 69 -0.46 -3.63 10.34
C ARG A 69 0.27 -3.61 9.00
N MET A 70 1.21 -2.68 8.80
CA MET A 70 1.97 -2.58 7.55
C MET A 70 2.81 -3.84 7.29
N LYS A 71 3.42 -4.42 8.34
CA LYS A 71 4.13 -5.70 8.22
C LYS A 71 3.21 -6.83 7.78
N ALA A 72 2.02 -6.93 8.36
CA ALA A 72 1.03 -7.93 7.99
C ALA A 72 0.59 -7.76 6.52
N SER A 73 0.24 -6.54 6.11
CA SER A 73 -0.17 -6.26 4.73
C SER A 73 0.94 -6.54 3.70
N ILE A 74 2.21 -6.24 4.03
CA ILE A 74 3.35 -6.59 3.16
C ILE A 74 3.51 -8.11 3.07
N ALA A 75 3.31 -8.84 4.17
CA ALA A 75 3.40 -10.30 4.16
C ALA A 75 2.30 -10.93 3.29
N GLU A 76 1.06 -10.44 3.37
CA GLU A 76 -0.05 -10.85 2.52
C GLU A 76 0.25 -10.59 1.04
N LEU A 77 0.65 -9.36 0.70
CA LEU A 77 1.05 -9.01 -0.66
C LEU A 77 2.16 -9.92 -1.17
N THR A 78 3.20 -10.13 -0.37
CA THR A 78 4.35 -10.97 -0.75
C THR A 78 3.93 -12.43 -1.00
N ALA A 79 2.99 -12.96 -0.23
CA ALA A 79 2.45 -14.30 -0.45
C ALA A 79 1.76 -14.40 -1.82
N VAL A 80 0.89 -13.46 -2.15
CA VAL A 80 0.18 -13.42 -3.44
C VAL A 80 1.15 -13.24 -4.62
N LEU A 81 2.18 -12.41 -4.48
CA LEU A 81 3.18 -12.23 -5.54
C LEU A 81 3.97 -13.51 -5.81
N LYS A 82 4.23 -14.33 -4.78
CA LYS A 82 4.89 -15.64 -4.93
C LYS A 82 4.01 -16.66 -5.63
N GLU A 83 2.71 -16.62 -5.39
CA GLU A 83 1.74 -17.50 -6.03
C GLU A 83 1.46 -17.12 -7.49
N HIS A 84 1.53 -15.83 -7.81
CA HIS A 84 1.18 -15.30 -9.13
C HIS A 84 2.24 -14.33 -9.70
N PRO A 85 3.52 -14.79 -9.86
CA PRO A 85 4.64 -13.92 -10.25
C PRO A 85 4.50 -13.32 -11.65
N ASP A 86 3.73 -13.97 -12.52
CA ASP A 86 3.50 -13.52 -13.91
C ASP A 86 2.30 -12.57 -14.04
N LYS A 87 1.54 -12.38 -12.96
CA LYS A 87 0.33 -11.57 -12.97
C LYS A 87 0.49 -10.25 -12.24
N PHE A 88 1.31 -10.23 -11.19
CA PHE A 88 1.35 -9.09 -10.31
C PHE A 88 2.77 -8.53 -10.10
N TYR A 89 2.82 -7.22 -9.96
CA TYR A 89 3.92 -6.49 -9.34
C TYR A 89 3.42 -5.90 -8.02
N GLY A 90 4.29 -5.80 -7.02
CA GLY A 90 3.89 -5.27 -5.72
C GLY A 90 4.61 -3.97 -5.36
N PHE A 91 3.89 -3.08 -4.69
CA PHE A 91 4.43 -1.89 -4.06
C PHE A 91 4.28 -1.99 -2.54
N GLY A 92 5.37 -1.68 -1.82
CA GLY A 92 5.43 -1.83 -0.36
C GLY A 92 5.10 -0.54 0.38
N LEU A 93 4.50 -0.69 1.56
CA LEU A 93 4.26 0.41 2.47
C LEU A 93 5.54 0.77 3.23
N VAL A 94 5.71 2.06 3.51
CA VAL A 94 6.75 2.59 4.39
C VAL A 94 6.08 3.49 5.44
N PRO A 95 6.29 3.26 6.73
CA PRO A 95 5.76 4.12 7.78
C PRO A 95 6.31 5.54 7.65
N LEU A 96 5.45 6.52 7.90
CA LEU A 96 5.87 7.90 8.15
C LEU A 96 6.43 8.00 9.59
N GLU A 97 6.99 9.16 9.96
CA GLU A 97 7.54 9.43 11.30
C GLU A 97 8.76 8.55 11.69
N MET A 98 9.47 8.06 10.68
CA MET A 98 10.74 7.38 10.86
C MET A 98 11.92 8.30 10.56
N SER A 99 13.03 8.12 11.29
CA SER A 99 14.31 8.73 10.91
C SER A 99 14.80 8.19 9.58
N ALA A 100 15.75 8.88 8.94
CA ALA A 100 16.32 8.42 7.66
C ALA A 100 16.96 7.03 7.77
N MET A 101 17.57 6.71 8.93
CA MET A 101 18.16 5.39 9.18
C MET A 101 17.08 4.31 9.29
N GLU A 102 16.06 4.51 10.12
CA GLU A 102 14.94 3.57 10.27
C GLU A 102 14.20 3.36 8.95
N THR A 103 14.00 4.43 8.17
CA THR A 103 13.40 4.36 6.84
C THR A 103 14.22 3.47 5.91
N GLY A 104 15.55 3.65 5.90
CA GLY A 104 16.45 2.83 5.10
C GLY A 104 16.41 1.35 5.49
N GLU A 105 16.50 1.05 6.78
CA GLU A 105 16.40 -0.31 7.32
C GLU A 105 15.05 -0.97 6.99
N TRP A 106 13.97 -0.20 7.09
CA TRP A 106 12.64 -0.68 6.72
C TRP A 106 12.56 -1.05 5.23
N ILE A 107 13.01 -0.14 4.35
CA ILE A 107 12.95 -0.36 2.91
C ILE A 107 13.78 -1.59 2.52
N GLU A 108 15.00 -1.72 3.04
CA GLU A 108 15.85 -2.91 2.79
C GLU A 108 15.16 -4.19 3.27
N SER A 109 14.59 -4.16 4.47
CA SER A 109 14.01 -5.36 5.11
C SER A 109 12.66 -5.79 4.54
N TYR A 110 11.83 -4.85 4.12
CA TYR A 110 10.44 -5.14 3.73
C TYR A 110 10.12 -4.90 2.25
N VAL A 111 10.87 -4.03 1.57
CA VAL A 111 10.64 -3.74 0.16
C VAL A 111 11.66 -4.48 -0.71
N VAL A 112 12.94 -4.21 -0.52
CA VAL A 112 14.01 -4.78 -1.34
C VAL A 112 14.10 -6.30 -1.16
N SER A 113 14.14 -6.79 0.08
CA SER A 113 14.24 -8.22 0.39
C SER A 113 13.06 -9.04 -0.16
N ASN A 114 11.89 -8.43 -0.32
CA ASN A 114 10.70 -9.05 -0.91
C ASN A 114 10.58 -8.80 -2.44
N SER A 115 11.59 -8.21 -3.07
CA SER A 115 11.61 -7.92 -4.51
C SER A 115 10.45 -7.04 -5.00
N LEU A 116 9.89 -6.22 -4.11
CA LEU A 116 8.84 -5.27 -4.46
C LEU A 116 9.38 -4.22 -5.45
N LYS A 117 8.54 -3.75 -6.35
CA LYS A 117 8.94 -2.90 -7.48
C LYS A 117 8.82 -1.40 -7.21
N GLY A 118 8.24 -1.05 -6.10
CA GLY A 118 8.07 0.36 -5.71
C GLY A 118 7.62 0.52 -4.27
N ILE A 119 7.43 1.76 -3.88
CA ILE A 119 7.00 2.19 -2.55
C ILE A 119 5.74 3.03 -2.71
N GLY A 120 4.74 2.77 -1.90
CA GLY A 120 3.45 3.47 -1.89
C GLY A 120 2.31 2.48 -1.57
N GLU A 121 1.12 2.93 -1.49
CA GLU A 121 0.59 4.26 -1.71
C GLU A 121 0.73 5.12 -0.45
N PHE A 122 0.99 6.43 -0.61
CA PHE A 122 0.98 7.37 0.50
C PHE A 122 -0.23 8.28 0.38
N THR A 123 -0.95 8.43 1.48
CA THR A 123 -2.15 9.27 1.58
C THR A 123 -1.99 10.34 2.66
N PRO A 124 -1.01 11.26 2.51
CA PRO A 124 -0.79 12.28 3.52
C PRO A 124 -1.99 13.23 3.61
N GLY A 125 -2.52 13.39 4.82
CA GLY A 125 -3.64 14.29 5.12
C GLY A 125 -3.22 15.69 5.55
N SER A 126 -1.90 15.97 5.65
CA SER A 126 -1.38 17.26 6.07
C SER A 126 -0.02 17.57 5.46
N ASP A 127 0.35 18.85 5.42
CA ASP A 127 1.68 19.28 4.96
C ASP A 127 2.80 18.72 5.82
N GLU A 128 2.55 18.45 7.09
CA GLU A 128 3.51 17.80 7.97
C GLU A 128 3.78 16.35 7.52
N GLN A 129 2.74 15.60 7.21
CA GLN A 129 2.90 14.25 6.69
C GLN A 129 3.58 14.22 5.31
N VAL A 130 3.38 15.24 4.48
CA VAL A 130 4.13 15.40 3.21
C VAL A 130 5.63 15.60 3.50
N ARG A 131 5.98 16.41 4.50
CA ARG A 131 7.40 16.58 4.91
C ARG A 131 8.04 15.29 5.41
N GLN A 132 7.27 14.42 6.04
CA GLN A 132 7.73 13.11 6.52
C GLN A 132 8.09 12.13 5.40
N LEU A 133 7.79 12.43 4.14
CA LEU A 133 8.22 11.66 2.98
C LEU A 133 9.68 11.94 2.58
N GLU A 134 10.32 12.98 3.12
CA GLU A 134 11.67 13.39 2.74
C GLU A 134 12.73 12.27 2.97
N PRO A 135 12.72 11.50 4.06
CA PRO A 135 13.64 10.37 4.23
C PRO A 135 13.50 9.30 3.14
N ILE A 136 12.27 9.02 2.71
CA ILE A 136 11.96 8.04 1.65
C ILE A 136 12.49 8.54 0.31
N LYS A 137 12.23 9.79 -0.03
CA LYS A 137 12.73 10.45 -1.24
C LYS A 137 14.26 10.43 -1.29
N HIS A 138 14.92 10.77 -0.19
CA HIS A 138 16.38 10.70 -0.08
C HIS A 138 16.91 9.29 -0.37
N TRP A 139 16.32 8.27 0.24
CA TRP A 139 16.74 6.90 0.03
C TRP A 139 16.62 6.48 -1.44
N LEU A 140 15.52 6.80 -2.10
CA LEU A 140 15.28 6.48 -3.53
C LEU A 140 16.28 7.14 -4.46
N ILE A 141 16.65 8.41 -4.21
CA ILE A 141 17.62 9.15 -5.02
C ILE A 141 19.02 8.55 -4.88
N PHE A 142 19.47 8.27 -3.66
CA PHE A 142 20.84 7.82 -3.39
C PHE A 142 21.11 6.38 -3.81
N ARG A 143 20.11 5.52 -3.79
CA ARG A 143 20.26 4.10 -4.11
C ARG A 143 20.02 3.77 -5.57
N SER A 144 19.67 4.76 -6.43
CA SER A 144 19.38 4.55 -7.86
C SER A 144 18.45 3.33 -8.02
N PHE A 145 17.37 3.30 -7.27
CA PHE A 145 16.43 2.17 -7.28
C PHE A 145 15.89 2.02 -8.70
N PRO A 146 16.25 0.95 -9.45
CA PRO A 146 16.08 0.90 -10.91
C PRO A 146 14.62 0.88 -11.37
N TYR A 147 13.67 0.76 -10.42
CA TYR A 147 12.24 0.68 -10.68
C TYR A 147 11.41 1.49 -9.68
N GLY A 148 12.03 2.42 -8.93
CA GLY A 148 11.38 3.15 -7.85
C GLY A 148 10.37 4.17 -8.35
N PHE A 149 9.12 3.82 -8.38
CA PHE A 149 8.02 4.77 -8.43
C PHE A 149 7.50 5.02 -7.02
N ILE A 150 7.30 6.31 -6.69
CA ILE A 150 6.49 6.71 -5.53
C ILE A 150 5.12 7.08 -6.10
N LEU A 151 4.09 6.37 -5.70
CA LEU A 151 2.73 6.82 -5.94
C LEU A 151 2.26 7.64 -4.73
N LEU A 152 2.02 8.92 -4.97
CA LEU A 152 1.44 9.85 -4.01
C LEU A 152 -0.02 10.09 -4.39
N THR A 153 -0.94 9.64 -3.56
CA THR A 153 -2.33 10.06 -3.64
C THR A 153 -2.55 11.18 -2.63
N LEU A 154 -2.65 12.41 -3.12
CA LEU A 154 -2.93 13.57 -2.30
C LEU A 154 -4.44 13.70 -2.12
N PHE A 155 -4.97 13.28 -0.99
CA PHE A 155 -6.30 13.69 -0.55
C PHE A 155 -6.21 15.11 0.02
N ARG A 156 -6.55 16.12 -0.77
CA ARG A 156 -6.95 17.40 -0.19
C ARG A 156 -8.26 17.15 0.57
N GLN A 157 -8.22 17.30 1.88
CA GLN A 157 -9.47 17.57 2.61
C GLN A 157 -10.04 18.85 1.99
N VAL A 158 -11.11 18.68 1.23
CA VAL A 158 -11.98 19.83 0.93
C VAL A 158 -12.62 20.15 2.27
N GLU A 159 -12.10 21.16 2.96
CA GLU A 159 -12.82 21.78 4.05
C GLU A 159 -14.18 22.12 3.48
N SER A 160 -15.20 21.46 4.01
CA SER A 160 -16.58 21.71 3.63
C SER A 160 -16.88 23.17 3.95
N ILE A 161 -16.95 23.98 2.92
CA ILE A 161 -17.65 25.26 2.97
C ILE A 161 -19.14 24.90 3.04
N PHE A 162 -19.66 24.79 4.24
CA PHE A 162 -21.07 24.95 4.57
C PHE A 162 -21.19 25.61 5.95
#